data_0c92806cdcf4cefe7bbe79a57081ae9f
#
_entry.id   0c92806cdcf4cefe7bbe79a57081ae9f
#
_cell.length_a   1.000
_cell.length_b   1.000
_cell.length_c   1.000
_cell.angle_alpha   90.00
_cell.angle_beta   90.00
_cell.angle_gamma   90.00
#
_symmetry.space_group_name_H-M   'P 1'
#
loop_
_entity.id
_entity.type
_entity.pdbx_description
1 polymer ?
#
loop_
_entity_poly.entity_id
_entity_poly.type
_entity_poly.pdbx_seq_one_letter_code
_entity_poly.pdbx_strand_id
1 'polypeptide(L)'
;MNSRKFRLPFAAPLGLAFFVSCGVSTVTIEGSFPTPNISKLPLNVAVYYDQSLREFAYMEYSETGAEEFNVQSGQSHIALFNAVLPAMFDDVVVIESLDDAVAAEVDAVFTPLIEEFQLALPMKTKLDVYEVWIKYNMRLATAEGDYIADWVLTSYGKTPTENFRSTEAAINDAAVMALRDLASSLSLSFTQVPEVRDWLAQL
;
A
#
# COMPACT_ATOMS: atom_id res chain seq x y z
N MET A 1 -54.87 -68.14 -1.25
CA MET A 1 -53.55 -68.11 -1.88
C MET A 1 -53.20 -66.62 -2.04
N ASN A 2 -52.52 -65.99 -1.01
CA ASN A 2 -52.28 -64.57 -0.94
C ASN A 2 -50.88 -64.25 -1.51
N SER A 3 -50.82 -63.62 -2.65
CA SER A 3 -49.55 -63.06 -3.20
C SER A 3 -49.30 -61.65 -2.65
N ARG A 4 -48.36 -61.53 -1.70
CA ARG A 4 -47.84 -60.23 -1.23
C ARG A 4 -46.92 -59.64 -2.26
N LYS A 5 -47.31 -58.51 -2.87
CA LYS A 5 -46.44 -57.67 -3.73
C LYS A 5 -45.50 -56.88 -2.84
N PHE A 6 -44.18 -57.16 -2.94
CA PHE A 6 -43.12 -56.48 -2.30
C PHE A 6 -42.84 -55.17 -3.09
N ARG A 7 -43.09 -54.04 -2.49
CA ARG A 7 -42.68 -52.69 -3.07
C ARG A 7 -41.30 -52.29 -2.55
N LEU A 8 -40.32 -52.26 -3.44
CA LEU A 8 -39.03 -51.64 -3.13
C LEU A 8 -39.20 -50.12 -3.02
N PRO A 9 -38.60 -49.46 -2.01
CA PRO A 9 -38.54 -48.00 -1.97
C PRO A 9 -37.49 -47.51 -2.96
N PHE A 10 -37.90 -46.60 -3.82
CA PHE A 10 -37.05 -45.89 -4.76
C PHE A 10 -36.22 -44.86 -3.97
N ALA A 11 -34.96 -45.13 -3.67
CA ALA A 11 -34.03 -44.20 -3.06
C ALA A 11 -33.56 -43.20 -4.13
N ALA A 12 -34.05 -41.98 -4.06
CA ALA A 12 -33.55 -40.86 -4.89
C ALA A 12 -32.15 -40.48 -4.43
N PRO A 13 -31.15 -40.37 -5.33
CA PRO A 13 -29.85 -39.87 -4.95
C PRO A 13 -29.94 -38.35 -4.69
N LEU A 14 -29.66 -37.94 -3.45
CA LEU A 14 -29.52 -36.55 -3.06
C LEU A 14 -28.18 -36.02 -3.67
N GLY A 15 -28.28 -35.36 -4.81
CA GLY A 15 -27.13 -34.75 -5.46
C GLY A 15 -26.57 -33.61 -4.59
N LEU A 16 -25.40 -33.82 -4.00
CA LEU A 16 -24.65 -32.80 -3.28
C LEU A 16 -24.03 -31.83 -4.32
N ALA A 17 -24.68 -30.70 -4.55
CA ALA A 17 -24.13 -29.63 -5.39
C ALA A 17 -23.01 -28.95 -4.61
N PHE A 18 -21.76 -29.23 -4.98
CA PHE A 18 -20.62 -28.46 -4.52
C PHE A 18 -20.62 -27.11 -5.25
N PHE A 19 -21.00 -26.06 -4.55
CA PHE A 19 -20.75 -24.68 -4.98
C PHE A 19 -19.26 -24.41 -4.80
N VAL A 20 -18.50 -24.45 -5.88
CA VAL A 20 -17.14 -23.87 -5.90
C VAL A 20 -17.32 -22.37 -5.88
N SER A 21 -17.23 -21.76 -4.70
CA SER A 21 -17.12 -20.32 -4.56
C SER A 21 -15.71 -19.94 -4.98
N CYS A 22 -15.54 -19.38 -6.18
CA CYS A 22 -14.34 -18.60 -6.49
C CYS A 22 -14.43 -17.32 -5.66
N GLY A 23 -13.84 -17.33 -4.46
CA GLY A 23 -13.71 -16.15 -3.63
C GLY A 23 -12.48 -15.33 -4.05
N VAL A 24 -12.60 -13.99 -3.97
CA VAL A 24 -11.46 -13.07 -4.09
C VAL A 24 -10.48 -13.34 -2.95
N SER A 25 -9.19 -13.47 -3.27
CA SER A 25 -8.15 -13.62 -2.24
C SER A 25 -7.77 -12.25 -1.69
N THR A 26 -7.91 -12.05 -0.38
CA THR A 26 -7.50 -10.81 0.28
C THR A 26 -6.06 -10.93 0.77
N VAL A 27 -5.22 -9.97 0.36
CA VAL A 27 -3.82 -9.85 0.77
C VAL A 27 -3.66 -8.58 1.58
N THR A 28 -3.56 -8.70 2.89
CA THR A 28 -3.20 -7.57 3.76
C THR A 28 -1.69 -7.43 3.78
N ILE A 29 -1.18 -6.25 3.39
CA ILE A 29 0.25 -5.99 3.38
C ILE A 29 0.72 -5.70 4.80
N GLU A 30 1.65 -6.52 5.28
CA GLU A 30 2.25 -6.40 6.61
C GLU A 30 3.77 -6.50 6.50
N GLY A 31 4.48 -5.53 7.10
CA GLY A 31 5.94 -5.50 7.07
C GLY A 31 6.53 -4.58 8.12
N SER A 32 7.83 -4.69 8.33
CA SER A 32 8.62 -3.76 9.13
C SER A 32 9.41 -2.83 8.22
N PHE A 33 9.45 -1.55 8.59
CA PHE A 33 10.18 -0.53 7.85
C PHE A 33 11.34 -0.02 8.71
N PRO A 34 12.59 -0.21 8.25
CA PRO A 34 13.75 0.27 9.00
C PRO A 34 13.77 1.80 9.04
N THR A 35 14.11 2.35 10.19
CA THR A 35 14.32 3.79 10.37
C THR A 35 15.61 4.19 9.66
N PRO A 36 15.60 5.17 8.74
CA PRO A 36 16.80 5.67 8.08
C PRO A 36 17.80 6.24 9.09
N ASN A 37 19.08 5.99 8.87
CA ASN A 37 20.15 6.60 9.67
C ASN A 37 20.74 7.77 8.89
N ILE A 38 20.09 8.93 8.96
CA ILE A 38 20.45 10.17 8.27
C ILE A 38 20.47 11.36 9.25
N SER A 39 21.07 12.46 8.85
CA SER A 39 20.98 13.71 9.63
C SER A 39 19.59 14.30 9.48
N LYS A 40 18.96 14.64 10.60
CA LYS A 40 17.66 15.29 10.60
C LYS A 40 17.73 16.71 10.07
N LEU A 41 16.67 17.14 9.42
CA LEU A 41 16.41 18.53 9.11
C LEU A 41 15.78 19.19 10.34
N PRO A 42 16.19 20.43 10.69
CA PRO A 42 15.64 21.16 11.84
C PRO A 42 14.26 21.73 11.52
N LEU A 43 13.30 20.85 11.27
CA LEU A 43 11.92 21.17 10.90
C LEU A 43 10.96 20.43 11.79
N ASN A 44 9.85 21.10 12.13
CA ASN A 44 8.67 20.50 12.72
C ASN A 44 7.64 20.28 11.60
N VAL A 45 7.26 19.03 11.34
CA VAL A 45 6.42 18.67 10.19
C VAL A 45 5.14 18.01 10.66
N ALA A 46 3.99 18.51 10.22
CA ALA A 46 2.75 17.78 10.32
C ALA A 46 2.62 16.80 9.16
N VAL A 47 2.01 15.65 9.42
CA VAL A 47 1.67 14.67 8.38
C VAL A 47 0.18 14.50 8.34
N TYR A 48 -0.40 14.69 7.17
CA TYR A 48 -1.80 14.43 6.90
C TYR A 48 -1.96 13.21 6.01
N TYR A 49 -2.61 12.18 6.53
CA TYR A 49 -3.00 11.00 5.77
C TYR A 49 -4.47 11.12 5.38
N ASP A 50 -4.76 11.32 4.11
CA ASP A 50 -6.13 11.37 3.65
C ASP A 50 -6.81 9.99 3.72
N GLN A 51 -8.14 9.97 3.58
CA GLN A 51 -8.90 8.72 3.66
C GLN A 51 -8.52 7.75 2.54
N SER A 52 -8.18 8.24 1.35
CA SER A 52 -7.82 7.38 0.22
C SER A 52 -6.52 6.62 0.46
N LEU A 53 -5.57 7.21 1.19
CA LEU A 53 -4.35 6.53 1.61
C LEU A 53 -4.60 5.59 2.80
N ARG A 54 -5.38 6.04 3.80
CA ARG A 54 -5.67 5.25 5.01
C ARG A 54 -6.38 3.92 4.69
N GLU A 55 -7.28 3.95 3.71
CA GLU A 55 -8.12 2.83 3.30
C GLU A 55 -7.68 2.23 1.96
N PHE A 56 -6.45 2.50 1.54
CA PHE A 56 -6.01 2.10 0.21
C PHE A 56 -6.08 0.59 0.02
N ALA A 57 -6.79 0.20 -1.04
CA ALA A 57 -6.89 -1.16 -1.52
C ALA A 57 -6.82 -1.18 -3.06
N TYR A 58 -6.08 -2.15 -3.58
CA TYR A 58 -5.95 -2.37 -5.02
C TYR A 58 -6.62 -3.70 -5.39
N MET A 59 -7.42 -3.67 -6.47
CA MET A 59 -8.08 -4.85 -6.98
C MET A 59 -7.40 -5.34 -8.25
N GLU A 60 -6.88 -6.56 -8.22
CA GLU A 60 -6.32 -7.24 -9.38
C GLU A 60 -7.38 -8.12 -10.03
N TYR A 61 -7.45 -8.09 -11.37
CA TYR A 61 -8.44 -8.81 -12.16
C TYR A 61 -7.78 -9.86 -13.06
N SER A 62 -8.45 -10.99 -13.25
CA SER A 62 -8.06 -12.00 -14.22
C SER A 62 -8.24 -11.53 -15.66
N GLU A 63 -7.70 -12.29 -16.62
CA GLU A 63 -7.94 -12.04 -18.06
C GLU A 63 -9.42 -12.12 -18.43
N THR A 64 -10.23 -12.85 -17.67
CA THR A 64 -11.69 -12.96 -17.86
C THR A 64 -12.48 -11.86 -17.17
N GLY A 65 -11.80 -10.93 -16.46
CA GLY A 65 -12.41 -9.83 -15.71
C GLY A 65 -12.98 -10.22 -14.35
N ALA A 66 -12.71 -11.44 -13.84
CA ALA A 66 -13.04 -11.79 -12.47
C ALA A 66 -12.00 -11.20 -11.51
N GLU A 67 -12.45 -10.76 -10.34
CA GLU A 67 -11.56 -10.30 -9.25
C GLU A 67 -10.71 -11.46 -8.74
N GLU A 68 -9.40 -11.29 -8.69
CA GLU A 68 -8.46 -12.32 -8.22
C GLU A 68 -7.89 -11.99 -6.84
N PHE A 69 -7.37 -10.77 -6.68
CA PHE A 69 -6.75 -10.33 -5.44
C PHE A 69 -7.25 -8.95 -5.03
N ASN A 70 -7.56 -8.82 -3.73
CA ASN A 70 -7.78 -7.55 -3.05
C ASN A 70 -6.57 -7.26 -2.16
N VAL A 71 -5.68 -6.37 -2.60
CA VAL A 71 -4.45 -6.00 -1.89
C VAL A 71 -4.73 -4.80 -1.01
N GLN A 72 -4.79 -5.00 0.30
CA GLN A 72 -5.02 -3.96 1.30
C GLN A 72 -3.69 -3.48 1.87
N SER A 73 -3.28 -2.25 1.57
CA SER A 73 -1.97 -1.73 1.97
C SER A 73 -1.99 -0.39 2.70
N GLY A 74 -3.16 0.24 2.91
CA GLY A 74 -3.27 1.56 3.52
C GLY A 74 -2.50 1.69 4.84
N GLN A 75 -2.67 0.73 5.76
CA GLN A 75 -1.98 0.75 7.05
C GLN A 75 -0.46 0.59 6.92
N SER A 76 0.02 -0.13 5.91
CA SER A 76 1.46 -0.30 5.68
C SER A 76 2.11 0.96 5.12
N HIS A 77 1.40 1.76 4.33
CA HIS A 77 1.85 3.09 3.92
C HIS A 77 2.01 4.02 5.13
N ILE A 78 1.00 4.06 6.01
CA ILE A 78 1.08 4.86 7.24
C ILE A 78 2.24 4.40 8.13
N ALA A 79 2.40 3.08 8.33
CA ALA A 79 3.49 2.53 9.12
C ALA A 79 4.87 2.88 8.55
N LEU A 80 5.01 2.90 7.21
CA LEU A 80 6.21 3.34 6.54
C LEU A 80 6.54 4.80 6.87
N PHE A 81 5.60 5.72 6.61
CA PHE A 81 5.84 7.16 6.84
C PHE A 81 6.09 7.45 8.32
N ASN A 82 5.37 6.79 9.24
CA ASN A 82 5.59 6.90 10.68
C ASN A 82 6.97 6.37 11.13
N ALA A 83 7.61 5.49 10.36
CA ALA A 83 8.97 5.03 10.63
C ALA A 83 10.04 5.97 10.03
N VAL A 84 9.76 6.56 8.87
CA VAL A 84 10.74 7.31 8.07
C VAL A 84 10.79 8.79 8.45
N LEU A 85 9.63 9.46 8.53
CA LEU A 85 9.56 10.89 8.72
C LEU A 85 10.18 11.37 10.05
N PRO A 86 9.99 10.68 11.21
CA PRO A 86 10.68 11.05 12.44
C PRO A 86 12.21 10.88 12.40
N ALA A 87 12.75 10.16 11.42
CA ALA A 87 14.18 10.09 11.17
C ALA A 87 14.70 11.21 10.26
N MET A 88 13.81 11.83 9.49
CA MET A 88 14.14 12.93 8.56
C MET A 88 14.02 14.31 9.21
N PHE A 89 13.12 14.49 10.17
CA PHE A 89 12.76 15.78 10.77
C PHE A 89 12.92 15.77 12.28
N ASP A 90 13.13 16.94 12.88
CA ASP A 90 13.31 17.08 14.33
C ASP A 90 12.06 16.65 15.09
N ASP A 91 10.88 17.15 14.68
CA ASP A 91 9.60 16.73 15.22
C ASP A 91 8.60 16.41 14.10
N VAL A 92 7.74 15.40 14.36
CA VAL A 92 6.70 14.97 13.41
C VAL A 92 5.41 14.69 14.17
N VAL A 93 4.34 15.37 13.79
CA VAL A 93 3.00 15.20 14.35
C VAL A 93 2.02 14.76 13.27
N VAL A 94 1.19 13.76 13.57
CA VAL A 94 0.09 13.37 12.68
C VAL A 94 -1.13 14.22 13.00
N ILE A 95 -1.70 14.87 11.97
CA ILE A 95 -2.92 15.67 12.07
C ILE A 95 -4.09 14.95 11.40
N GLU A 96 -5.30 15.15 11.93
CA GLU A 96 -6.51 14.53 11.39
C GLU A 96 -7.18 15.39 10.32
N SER A 97 -6.93 16.69 10.31
CA SER A 97 -7.42 17.64 9.32
C SER A 97 -6.32 18.63 8.95
N LEU A 98 -6.32 19.11 7.72
CA LEU A 98 -5.40 20.18 7.28
C LEU A 98 -5.66 21.48 8.06
N ASP A 99 -6.87 21.71 8.58
CA ASP A 99 -7.21 22.87 9.40
C ASP A 99 -6.50 22.85 10.77
N ASP A 100 -6.00 21.69 11.22
CA ASP A 100 -5.26 21.56 12.48
C ASP A 100 -3.80 22.02 12.37
N ALA A 101 -3.28 22.22 11.16
CA ALA A 101 -1.87 22.49 10.90
C ALA A 101 -1.36 23.77 11.59
N VAL A 102 -2.13 24.86 11.52
CA VAL A 102 -1.77 26.14 12.16
C VAL A 102 -1.68 26.00 13.68
N ALA A 103 -2.63 25.26 14.28
CA ALA A 103 -2.63 25.02 15.74
C ALA A 103 -1.50 24.09 16.19
N ALA A 104 -0.95 23.30 15.29
CA ALA A 104 0.19 22.40 15.55
C ALA A 104 1.55 23.12 15.57
N GLU A 105 1.58 24.40 15.18
CA GLU A 105 2.82 25.25 15.17
C GLU A 105 3.96 24.58 14.39
N VAL A 106 3.66 24.06 13.18
CA VAL A 106 4.62 23.33 12.32
C VAL A 106 5.14 24.23 11.19
N ASP A 107 6.32 23.91 10.68
CA ASP A 107 6.94 24.62 9.55
C ASP A 107 6.28 24.20 8.21
N ALA A 108 5.85 22.95 8.11
CA ALA A 108 5.22 22.41 6.90
C ALA A 108 4.27 21.25 7.17
N VAL A 109 3.38 21.01 6.22
CA VAL A 109 2.47 19.85 6.16
C VAL A 109 2.88 18.96 5.00
N PHE A 110 3.17 17.71 5.32
CA PHE A 110 3.48 16.67 4.35
C PHE A 110 2.25 15.79 4.10
N THR A 111 1.85 15.65 2.83
CA THR A 111 0.69 14.85 2.42
C THR A 111 1.11 13.87 1.32
N PRO A 112 1.32 12.59 1.64
CA PRO A 112 1.57 11.56 0.65
C PRO A 112 0.27 11.08 0.01
N LEU A 113 0.24 10.98 -1.33
CA LEU A 113 -0.88 10.50 -2.12
C LEU A 113 -0.44 9.34 -3.01
N ILE A 114 -1.23 8.28 -3.07
CA ILE A 114 -0.99 7.18 -4.02
C ILE A 114 -1.72 7.52 -5.33
N GLU A 115 -0.98 7.70 -6.42
CA GLU A 115 -1.54 7.94 -7.76
C GLU A 115 -1.80 6.65 -8.51
N GLU A 116 -0.91 5.66 -8.36
CA GLU A 116 -1.00 4.41 -9.10
C GLU A 116 -0.40 3.27 -8.28
N PHE A 117 -1.04 2.11 -8.37
CA PHE A 117 -0.54 0.85 -7.84
C PHE A 117 -0.70 -0.22 -8.93
N GLN A 118 0.34 -0.98 -9.20
CA GLN A 118 0.32 -2.06 -10.18
C GLN A 118 0.87 -3.33 -9.53
N LEU A 119 0.17 -4.44 -9.75
CA LEU A 119 0.59 -5.78 -9.39
C LEU A 119 0.80 -6.61 -10.67
N ALA A 120 1.99 -7.12 -10.87
CA ALA A 120 2.29 -8.03 -11.96
C ALA A 120 2.42 -9.46 -11.44
N LEU A 121 1.54 -10.32 -11.91
CA LEU A 121 1.50 -11.75 -11.55
C LEU A 121 2.33 -12.57 -12.54
N PRO A 122 3.07 -13.62 -12.09
CA PRO A 122 3.88 -14.50 -12.95
C PRO A 122 3.09 -15.09 -14.12
N MET A 123 1.84 -15.49 -13.88
CA MET A 123 0.96 -16.07 -14.90
C MET A 123 0.65 -15.09 -16.04
N LYS A 124 0.61 -13.77 -15.78
CA LYS A 124 0.34 -12.73 -16.78
C LYS A 124 1.61 -12.29 -17.51
N THR A 125 2.71 -12.11 -16.77
CA THR A 125 3.98 -11.64 -17.36
C THR A 125 4.82 -12.74 -17.97
N LYS A 126 4.56 -14.02 -17.62
CA LYS A 126 5.39 -15.19 -17.93
C LYS A 126 6.82 -15.07 -17.37
N LEU A 127 6.99 -14.29 -16.34
CA LEU A 127 8.21 -14.18 -15.54
C LEU A 127 8.00 -14.92 -14.22
N ASP A 128 9.07 -15.49 -13.67
CA ASP A 128 9.00 -16.25 -12.41
C ASP A 128 9.09 -15.32 -11.18
N VAL A 129 8.43 -14.15 -11.25
CA VAL A 129 8.44 -13.11 -10.20
C VAL A 129 7.06 -12.48 -10.03
N TYR A 130 6.76 -12.09 -8.79
CA TYR A 130 5.72 -11.12 -8.45
C TYR A 130 6.35 -9.73 -8.40
N GLU A 131 5.70 -8.73 -8.98
CA GLU A 131 6.21 -7.36 -9.02
C GLU A 131 5.14 -6.39 -8.57
N VAL A 132 5.55 -5.41 -7.77
CA VAL A 132 4.70 -4.30 -7.32
C VAL A 132 5.37 -2.98 -7.69
N TRP A 133 4.62 -2.12 -8.35
CA TRP A 133 4.99 -0.74 -8.68
C TRP A 133 4.01 0.19 -8.00
N ILE A 134 4.52 1.24 -7.34
CA ILE A 134 3.68 2.25 -6.71
C ILE A 134 4.20 3.62 -7.13
N LYS A 135 3.29 4.47 -7.59
CA LYS A 135 3.56 5.87 -7.91
C LYS A 135 2.87 6.75 -6.88
N TYR A 136 3.64 7.61 -6.27
CA TYR A 136 3.16 8.58 -5.31
C TYR A 136 3.30 9.99 -5.84
N ASN A 137 2.38 10.86 -5.42
CA ASN A 137 2.56 12.30 -5.41
C ASN A 137 2.82 12.72 -3.96
N MET A 138 3.98 13.32 -3.70
CA MET A 138 4.36 13.87 -2.41
C MET A 138 4.09 15.37 -2.42
N ARG A 139 3.20 15.81 -1.56
CA ARG A 139 2.84 17.23 -1.44
C ARG A 139 3.39 17.82 -0.17
N LEU A 140 3.98 19.02 -0.27
CA LEU A 140 4.44 19.82 0.85
C LEU A 140 3.81 21.22 0.75
N ALA A 141 3.22 21.67 1.85
CA ALA A 141 2.61 23.00 1.99
C ALA A 141 3.04 23.64 3.32
N THR A 142 2.90 24.95 3.47
CA THR A 142 3.04 25.62 4.79
C THR A 142 1.88 25.24 5.72
N ALA A 143 1.96 25.62 7.00
CA ALA A 143 0.86 25.41 7.94
C ALA A 143 -0.42 26.14 7.51
N GLU A 144 -0.32 27.26 6.80
CA GLU A 144 -1.41 28.05 6.25
C GLU A 144 -1.99 27.46 4.96
N GLY A 145 -1.35 26.44 4.40
CA GLY A 145 -1.76 25.76 3.17
C GLY A 145 -1.15 26.32 1.90
N ASP A 146 -0.17 27.22 1.99
CA ASP A 146 0.54 27.75 0.83
C ASP A 146 1.43 26.66 0.23
N TYR A 147 1.46 26.58 -1.09
CA TYR A 147 2.22 25.61 -1.84
C TYR A 147 3.74 25.77 -1.63
N ILE A 148 4.41 24.66 -1.30
CA ILE A 148 5.87 24.58 -1.27
C ILE A 148 6.36 23.72 -2.44
N ALA A 149 5.91 22.46 -2.52
CA ALA A 149 6.36 21.52 -3.54
C ALA A 149 5.35 20.38 -3.77
N ASP A 150 5.28 19.91 -5.01
CA ASP A 150 4.67 18.63 -5.39
C ASP A 150 5.68 17.86 -6.25
N TRP A 151 5.99 16.62 -5.88
CA TRP A 151 6.88 15.79 -6.69
C TRP A 151 6.44 14.33 -6.70
N VAL A 152 6.81 13.65 -7.76
CA VAL A 152 6.49 12.24 -7.94
C VAL A 152 7.64 11.37 -7.43
N LEU A 153 7.32 10.34 -6.65
CA LEU A 153 8.20 9.24 -6.34
C LEU A 153 7.59 7.93 -6.85
N THR A 154 8.41 7.13 -7.52
CA THR A 154 8.04 5.77 -7.89
C THR A 154 8.82 4.79 -7.06
N SER A 155 8.20 3.68 -6.70
CA SER A 155 8.84 2.61 -5.95
C SER A 155 8.55 1.26 -6.60
N TYR A 156 9.47 0.32 -6.41
CA TYR A 156 9.43 -0.97 -7.03
C TYR A 156 9.88 -2.06 -6.08
N GLY A 157 9.16 -3.18 -6.09
CA GLY A 157 9.54 -4.38 -5.37
C GLY A 157 9.23 -5.64 -6.18
N LYS A 158 10.07 -6.65 -6.03
CA LYS A 158 9.88 -7.94 -6.69
C LYS A 158 10.28 -9.11 -5.82
N THR A 159 9.59 -10.23 -6.01
CA THR A 159 9.82 -11.46 -5.26
C THR A 159 9.76 -12.67 -6.19
N PRO A 160 10.80 -13.53 -6.23
CA PRO A 160 10.76 -14.78 -6.97
C PRO A 160 9.70 -15.74 -6.47
N THR A 161 9.03 -16.44 -7.38
CA THR A 161 7.96 -17.40 -7.06
C THR A 161 8.45 -18.56 -6.18
N GLU A 162 9.70 -18.99 -6.35
CA GLU A 162 10.31 -20.10 -5.63
C GLU A 162 10.52 -19.86 -4.13
N ASN A 163 10.53 -18.60 -3.69
CA ASN A 163 10.81 -18.22 -2.30
C ASN A 163 9.61 -18.40 -1.37
N PHE A 164 8.40 -18.56 -1.91
CA PHE A 164 7.17 -18.56 -1.11
C PHE A 164 6.26 -19.75 -1.40
N ARG A 165 5.53 -20.18 -0.39
CA ARG A 165 4.57 -21.29 -0.49
C ARG A 165 3.17 -20.86 -0.92
N SER A 166 2.87 -19.55 -0.84
CA SER A 166 1.59 -19.00 -1.28
C SER A 166 1.77 -17.73 -2.09
N THR A 167 0.85 -17.46 -2.99
CA THR A 167 0.78 -16.25 -3.80
C THR A 167 0.63 -15.00 -2.92
N GLU A 168 -0.20 -15.07 -1.89
CA GLU A 168 -0.44 -13.96 -0.97
C GLU A 168 0.84 -13.55 -0.24
N ALA A 169 1.62 -14.51 0.23
CA ALA A 169 2.91 -14.22 0.89
C ALA A 169 3.93 -13.59 -0.07
N ALA A 170 3.93 -14.02 -1.32
CA ALA A 170 4.82 -13.46 -2.34
C ALA A 170 4.40 -12.03 -2.74
N ILE A 171 3.09 -11.77 -2.89
CA ILE A 171 2.56 -10.42 -3.13
C ILE A 171 2.89 -9.50 -1.96
N ASN A 172 2.70 -9.96 -0.72
CA ASN A 172 3.06 -9.19 0.47
C ASN A 172 4.54 -8.81 0.46
N ASP A 173 5.44 -9.75 0.19
CA ASP A 173 6.88 -9.47 0.20
C ASP A 173 7.27 -8.49 -0.92
N ALA A 174 6.75 -8.65 -2.14
CA ALA A 174 6.98 -7.71 -3.24
C ALA A 174 6.48 -6.29 -2.88
N ALA A 175 5.31 -6.17 -2.25
CA ALA A 175 4.78 -4.89 -1.80
C ALA A 175 5.63 -4.26 -0.68
N VAL A 176 6.07 -5.05 0.30
CA VAL A 176 6.96 -4.57 1.37
C VAL A 176 8.31 -4.11 0.80
N MET A 177 8.84 -4.81 -0.22
CA MET A 177 10.06 -4.36 -0.92
C MET A 177 9.83 -3.01 -1.63
N ALA A 178 8.70 -2.82 -2.32
CA ALA A 178 8.36 -1.55 -2.94
C ALA A 178 8.26 -0.42 -1.91
N LEU A 179 7.63 -0.69 -0.75
CA LEU A 179 7.54 0.29 0.33
C LEU A 179 8.91 0.66 0.92
N ARG A 180 9.83 -0.30 1.06
CA ARG A 180 11.21 -0.04 1.51
C ARG A 180 12.02 0.77 0.50
N ASP A 181 11.79 0.53 -0.79
CA ASP A 181 12.38 1.32 -1.86
C ASP A 181 11.88 2.77 -1.81
N LEU A 182 10.58 2.98 -1.56
CA LEU A 182 10.03 4.32 -1.31
C LEU A 182 10.71 5.02 -0.13
N ALA A 183 10.87 4.31 1.00
CA ALA A 183 11.53 4.84 2.19
C ALA A 183 12.92 5.39 1.88
N SER A 184 13.71 4.60 1.15
CA SER A 184 15.06 4.97 0.73
C SER A 184 15.04 6.17 -0.22
N SER A 185 14.18 6.13 -1.24
CA SER A 185 14.05 7.19 -2.23
C SER A 185 13.61 8.51 -1.60
N LEU A 186 12.61 8.50 -0.71
CA LEU A 186 12.15 9.69 0.00
C LEU A 186 13.27 10.30 0.86
N SER A 187 13.93 9.46 1.66
CA SER A 187 14.98 9.92 2.59
C SER A 187 16.16 10.54 1.87
N LEU A 188 16.52 10.05 0.68
CA LEU A 188 17.67 10.51 -0.07
C LEU A 188 17.36 11.68 -1.01
N SER A 189 16.14 11.78 -1.51
CA SER A 189 15.79 12.76 -2.54
C SER A 189 15.08 14.00 -2.02
N PHE A 190 14.57 14.03 -0.79
CA PHE A 190 13.75 15.12 -0.26
C PHE A 190 14.40 16.49 -0.43
N THR A 191 15.66 16.66 0.00
CA THR A 191 16.41 17.91 -0.13
C THR A 191 16.94 18.18 -1.54
N GLN A 192 16.78 17.22 -2.47
CA GLN A 192 17.19 17.37 -3.87
C GLN A 192 16.05 17.90 -4.75
N VAL A 193 14.80 17.87 -4.26
CA VAL A 193 13.66 18.51 -4.93
C VAL A 193 13.92 20.01 -4.99
N PRO A 194 13.95 20.64 -6.18
CA PRO A 194 14.34 22.04 -6.33
C PRO A 194 13.53 22.99 -5.46
N GLU A 195 12.20 22.83 -5.46
CA GLU A 195 11.28 23.68 -4.71
C GLU A 195 11.48 23.51 -3.19
N VAL A 196 11.71 22.30 -2.72
CA VAL A 196 12.03 22.03 -1.28
C VAL A 196 13.35 22.68 -0.91
N ARG A 197 14.37 22.52 -1.73
CA ARG A 197 15.69 23.12 -1.48
C ARG A 197 15.62 24.65 -1.43
N ASP A 198 14.86 25.26 -2.38
CA ASP A 198 14.72 26.70 -2.47
C ASP A 198 13.90 27.25 -1.29
N TRP A 199 12.90 26.50 -0.80
CA TRP A 199 12.17 26.80 0.42
C TRP A 199 13.08 26.72 1.66
N LEU A 200 13.83 25.61 1.82
CA LEU A 200 14.76 25.44 2.94
C LEU A 200 15.83 26.54 3.03
N ALA A 201 16.22 27.12 1.90
CA ALA A 201 17.18 28.23 1.87
C ALA A 201 16.60 29.57 2.36
N GLN A 202 15.29 29.66 2.59
CA GLN A 202 14.59 30.88 3.05
C GLN A 202 14.25 30.84 4.54
N LEU A 203 14.39 29.68 5.17
CA LEU A 203 14.23 29.48 6.63
C LEU A 203 15.50 29.91 7.38
#